data_1ec2dc4660161ae2353403122ea4277c
#
_entry.id   1ec2dc4660161ae2353403122ea4277c
#
_cell.length_a   1.000
_cell.length_b   1.000
_cell.length_c   1.000
_cell.angle_alpha   90.00
_cell.angle_beta   90.00
_cell.angle_gamma   90.00
#
_symmetry.space_group_name_H-M   'P 1'
#
loop_
_entity.id
_entity.type
_entity.pdbx_description
1 polymer ?
#
loop_
_entity_poly.entity_id
_entity_poly.type
_entity_poly.pdbx_seq_one_letter_code
_entity_poly.pdbx_strand_id
1 'polypeptide(L)'
;AKTYGWQTDADHTRMNLFLYQFVEKKPTALLLEIRDEGTDYLERTKPEHVKVFYHLEDIPQDEFELIISVTYRAYPLEAFHKPHLCFYAPVLHLGFGCRRQCCPDGIVGYMYQSMLDKGIHPLALASISSIELKKDEPLWQEFMKQGNSLESHIYSVDDLRPIQVPNPSEKAFAVTGVYGVAEACALKSSQEGMMLIEKQKGLLVEGNHFTFAVCLDRKACREGHIEIVGAGPGDPELVSVRGKHFLQQADLILYAGSLVPVELTHYAKQGAVVRSSASMTLEEQFALMKEFYDRGLLVVRLHTGDPCIYGAIQEQMAFFDQYRMSYHITPGISSFQAAAAALRSQFTIPEKVQTIILTRGEGRTPMPEKEQLHQLAQSQSTMCIYLSAGIVEQVQKELLEAYPPETPVAACYKLTWKEERIYRGQLKDLAKIVRENNLTLTTLLVVGEAIDNRQGLSRLYSHQFKHLFRS
;
A
#
# COMPACT_ATOMS: atom_id res chain seq x y z
N ALA A 1 -6.31 -0.05 25.31
CA ALA A 1 -7.60 -0.66 25.00
C ALA A 1 -8.74 0.37 25.13
N LYS A 2 -8.98 0.95 26.30
CA LYS A 2 -10.10 1.93 26.49
C LYS A 2 -10.04 3.11 25.54
N THR A 3 -8.88 3.64 25.23
CA THR A 3 -8.68 4.77 24.31
C THR A 3 -9.17 4.49 22.89
N TYR A 4 -9.10 3.21 22.46
CA TYR A 4 -9.51 2.74 21.13
C TYR A 4 -10.86 2.01 21.13
N GLY A 5 -11.61 2.03 22.24
CA GLY A 5 -12.90 1.37 22.37
C GLY A 5 -12.83 -0.16 22.42
N TRP A 6 -11.64 -0.75 22.55
CA TRP A 6 -11.51 -2.21 22.60
C TRP A 6 -12.09 -2.78 23.87
N GLN A 7 -12.86 -3.85 23.73
CA GLN A 7 -13.46 -4.59 24.81
C GLN A 7 -12.69 -5.88 25.13
N THR A 8 -12.90 -6.46 26.29
CA THR A 8 -12.29 -7.74 26.68
C THR A 8 -13.29 -8.54 27.51
N ASP A 9 -13.19 -9.85 27.43
CA ASP A 9 -13.93 -10.81 28.27
C ASP A 9 -13.18 -11.19 29.54
N ALA A 10 -11.94 -10.70 29.72
CA ALA A 10 -11.16 -10.97 30.91
C ALA A 10 -11.70 -10.21 32.12
N ASP A 11 -11.90 -10.90 33.23
CA ASP A 11 -12.18 -10.29 34.51
C ASP A 11 -10.98 -9.53 35.10
N HIS A 12 -11.20 -8.74 36.13
CA HIS A 12 -10.15 -7.94 36.77
C HIS A 12 -9.01 -8.79 37.33
N THR A 13 -9.29 -10.00 37.84
CA THR A 13 -8.28 -10.88 38.41
C THR A 13 -7.33 -11.41 37.35
N ARG A 14 -7.91 -11.92 36.23
CA ARG A 14 -7.15 -12.40 35.07
C ARG A 14 -6.33 -11.28 34.45
N MET A 15 -6.93 -10.09 34.31
CA MET A 15 -6.25 -8.92 33.77
C MET A 15 -5.04 -8.51 34.63
N ASN A 16 -5.21 -8.40 35.95
CA ASN A 16 -4.15 -7.99 36.87
C ASN A 16 -3.00 -9.01 36.92
N LEU A 17 -3.32 -10.30 36.94
CA LEU A 17 -2.31 -11.36 36.91
C LEU A 17 -1.50 -11.33 35.61
N PHE A 18 -2.16 -11.12 34.51
CA PHE A 18 -1.51 -11.01 33.19
C PHE A 18 -0.59 -9.78 33.13
N LEU A 19 -1.09 -8.61 33.56
CA LEU A 19 -0.34 -7.36 33.57
C LEU A 19 0.91 -7.43 34.46
N TYR A 20 0.79 -8.09 35.61
CA TYR A 20 1.96 -8.32 36.48
C TYR A 20 3.08 -9.07 35.75
N GLN A 21 2.74 -10.18 35.08
CA GLN A 21 3.70 -10.97 34.30
C GLN A 21 4.28 -10.18 33.12
N PHE A 22 3.45 -9.34 32.46
CA PHE A 22 3.88 -8.50 31.36
C PHE A 22 4.90 -7.43 31.78
N VAL A 23 4.71 -6.82 32.95
CA VAL A 23 5.65 -5.84 33.54
C VAL A 23 6.98 -6.49 33.93
N GLU A 24 6.99 -7.78 34.28
CA GLU A 24 8.20 -8.58 34.49
C GLU A 24 8.98 -8.86 33.18
N LYS A 25 8.55 -8.31 32.06
CA LYS A 25 9.16 -8.45 30.71
C LYS A 25 9.23 -9.89 30.20
N LYS A 26 8.25 -10.71 30.54
CA LYS A 26 8.17 -12.06 30.01
C LYS A 26 7.99 -12.01 28.47
N PRO A 27 8.64 -12.93 27.70
CA PRO A 27 8.47 -13.02 26.26
C PRO A 27 6.99 -13.07 25.90
N THR A 28 6.53 -12.08 25.12
CA THR A 28 5.11 -11.90 24.80
C THR A 28 4.88 -11.89 23.28
N ALA A 29 3.96 -12.73 22.80
CA ALA A 29 3.45 -12.65 21.45
C ALA A 29 2.27 -11.65 21.39
N LEU A 30 2.30 -10.74 20.45
CA LEU A 30 1.23 -9.77 20.17
C LEU A 30 0.60 -10.09 18.81
N LEU A 31 -0.58 -10.70 18.85
CA LEU A 31 -1.36 -11.04 17.65
C LEU A 31 -2.28 -9.88 17.27
N LEU A 32 -2.07 -9.30 16.10
CA LEU A 32 -2.84 -8.18 15.56
C LEU A 32 -3.56 -8.61 14.28
N GLU A 33 -4.76 -9.15 14.39
CA GLU A 33 -5.53 -9.68 13.26
C GLU A 33 -6.36 -8.63 12.52
N ILE A 34 -6.51 -7.46 13.12
CA ILE A 34 -7.19 -6.32 12.51
C ILE A 34 -6.23 -5.13 12.42
N ARG A 35 -6.61 -4.13 11.66
CA ARG A 35 -5.91 -2.88 11.55
C ARG A 35 -6.78 -1.72 12.03
N ASP A 36 -6.29 -0.97 12.99
CA ASP A 36 -6.86 0.30 13.45
C ASP A 36 -5.75 1.19 14.00
N GLU A 37 -6.07 2.40 14.45
CA GLU A 37 -5.10 3.33 15.04
C GLU A 37 -4.40 2.74 16.26
N GLY A 38 -5.09 1.90 17.04
CA GLY A 38 -4.54 1.26 18.24
C GLY A 38 -3.53 0.18 17.89
N THR A 39 -3.80 -0.67 16.92
CA THR A 39 -2.85 -1.68 16.44
C THR A 39 -1.63 -1.04 15.78
N ASP A 40 -1.82 0.02 14.98
CA ASP A 40 -0.72 0.78 14.38
C ASP A 40 0.16 1.46 15.47
N TYR A 41 -0.46 1.93 16.57
CA TYR A 41 0.27 2.46 17.71
C TYR A 41 1.08 1.37 18.41
N LEU A 42 0.47 0.21 18.69
CA LEU A 42 1.15 -0.91 19.35
C LEU A 42 2.35 -1.42 18.53
N GLU A 43 2.20 -1.55 17.23
CA GLU A 43 3.31 -1.96 16.35
C GLU A 43 4.53 -1.04 16.48
N ARG A 44 4.31 0.27 16.57
CA ARG A 44 5.38 1.28 16.64
C ARG A 44 6.01 1.39 18.04
N THR A 45 5.24 1.15 19.09
CA THR A 45 5.65 1.46 20.48
C THR A 45 5.89 0.24 21.35
N LYS A 46 5.74 -0.97 20.81
CA LYS A 46 5.92 -2.21 21.56
C LYS A 46 7.29 -2.29 22.24
N PRO A 47 7.38 -2.83 23.46
CA PRO A 47 8.65 -3.10 24.12
C PRO A 47 9.46 -4.20 23.40
N GLU A 48 10.76 -4.28 23.70
CA GLU A 48 11.66 -5.26 23.07
C GLU A 48 11.27 -6.72 23.31
N HIS A 49 10.67 -7.04 24.48
CA HIS A 49 10.22 -8.39 24.83
C HIS A 49 8.90 -8.79 24.14
N VAL A 50 8.32 -7.92 23.28
CA VAL A 50 7.07 -8.16 22.54
C VAL A 50 7.37 -8.36 21.07
N LYS A 51 6.95 -9.49 20.51
CA LYS A 51 7.02 -9.80 19.08
C LYS A 51 5.63 -9.78 18.46
N VAL A 52 5.47 -9.11 17.33
CA VAL A 52 4.17 -8.96 16.62
C VAL A 52 3.98 -10.11 15.63
N PHE A 53 2.74 -10.58 15.58
CA PHE A 53 2.24 -11.57 14.62
C PHE A 53 0.89 -11.11 14.06
N TYR A 54 0.52 -11.59 12.89
CA TYR A 54 -0.73 -11.22 12.23
C TYR A 54 -1.68 -12.40 12.04
N HIS A 55 -1.16 -13.62 12.15
CA HIS A 55 -1.92 -14.87 12.10
C HIS A 55 -1.54 -15.75 13.29
N LEU A 56 -2.52 -16.44 13.87
CA LEU A 56 -2.29 -17.30 15.03
C LEU A 56 -1.31 -18.45 14.72
N GLU A 57 -1.42 -19.02 13.53
CA GLU A 57 -0.57 -20.11 13.05
C GLU A 57 0.91 -19.74 12.92
N ASP A 58 1.24 -18.47 12.82
CA ASP A 58 2.61 -17.97 12.76
C ASP A 58 3.29 -17.86 14.12
N ILE A 59 2.54 -18.02 15.22
CA ILE A 59 3.07 -17.87 16.58
C ILE A 59 3.70 -19.20 17.02
N PRO A 60 5.03 -19.26 17.21
CA PRO A 60 5.67 -20.40 17.87
C PRO A 60 5.38 -20.32 19.37
N GLN A 61 4.21 -20.81 19.81
CA GLN A 61 3.70 -20.59 21.16
C GLN A 61 4.65 -21.05 22.28
N ASP A 62 5.52 -22.02 22.02
CA ASP A 62 6.53 -22.50 22.99
C ASP A 62 7.62 -21.48 23.29
N GLU A 63 7.87 -20.51 22.39
CA GLU A 63 8.86 -19.44 22.57
C GLU A 63 8.34 -18.29 23.45
N PHE A 64 7.02 -18.25 23.74
CA PHE A 64 6.38 -17.16 24.48
C PHE A 64 5.76 -17.66 25.77
N GLU A 65 5.77 -16.79 26.79
CA GLU A 65 5.09 -17.05 28.06
C GLU A 65 3.71 -16.40 28.11
N LEU A 66 3.49 -15.35 27.34
CA LEU A 66 2.25 -14.59 27.29
C LEU A 66 1.80 -14.37 25.85
N ILE A 67 0.47 -14.33 25.62
CA ILE A 67 -0.11 -13.96 24.34
C ILE A 67 -1.14 -12.85 24.56
N ILE A 68 -1.01 -11.76 23.80
CA ILE A 68 -2.02 -10.69 23.68
C ILE A 68 -2.57 -10.74 22.28
N SER A 69 -3.89 -10.70 22.14
CA SER A 69 -4.52 -10.55 20.81
C SER A 69 -5.42 -9.32 20.72
N VAL A 70 -5.41 -8.67 19.56
CA VAL A 70 -6.40 -7.68 19.14
C VAL A 70 -7.09 -8.24 17.91
N THR A 71 -8.36 -8.60 18.04
CA THR A 71 -9.06 -9.41 17.06
C THR A 71 -10.57 -9.16 17.07
N TYR A 72 -11.26 -9.74 16.10
CA TYR A 72 -12.71 -9.92 16.08
C TYR A 72 -13.10 -11.40 16.27
N ARG A 73 -12.11 -12.32 16.31
CA ARG A 73 -12.36 -13.77 16.34
C ARG A 73 -12.67 -14.26 17.76
N ALA A 74 -13.58 -15.20 17.86
CA ALA A 74 -13.80 -15.99 19.07
C ALA A 74 -12.94 -17.26 18.98
N TYR A 75 -11.87 -17.29 19.74
CA TYR A 75 -11.00 -18.46 19.82
C TYR A 75 -11.47 -19.44 20.90
N PRO A 76 -11.46 -20.75 20.64
CA PRO A 76 -11.65 -21.73 21.70
C PRO A 76 -10.48 -21.67 22.70
N LEU A 77 -10.73 -22.07 23.94
CA LEU A 77 -9.70 -22.01 25.00
C LEU A 77 -8.44 -22.79 24.67
N GLU A 78 -8.58 -23.87 23.91
CA GLU A 78 -7.50 -24.75 23.49
C GLU A 78 -6.60 -24.14 22.38
N ALA A 79 -7.02 -23.05 21.76
CA ALA A 79 -6.23 -22.37 20.72
C ALA A 79 -4.92 -21.78 21.28
N PHE A 80 -4.88 -21.52 22.59
CA PHE A 80 -3.73 -20.93 23.26
C PHE A 80 -3.24 -21.84 24.39
N HIS A 81 -1.99 -22.28 24.28
CA HIS A 81 -1.33 -23.11 25.32
C HIS A 81 -0.71 -22.27 26.44
N LYS A 82 -0.77 -20.95 26.35
CA LYS A 82 -0.18 -19.98 27.29
C LYS A 82 -1.26 -19.03 27.82
N PRO A 83 -1.00 -18.31 28.92
CA PRO A 83 -1.87 -17.24 29.38
C PRO A 83 -2.16 -16.25 28.24
N HIS A 84 -3.43 -16.08 27.95
CA HIS A 84 -3.91 -15.26 26.83
C HIS A 84 -4.83 -14.15 27.31
N LEU A 85 -4.58 -12.92 26.81
CA LEU A 85 -5.45 -11.77 27.02
C LEU A 85 -5.97 -11.28 25.68
N CYS A 86 -7.28 -11.34 25.49
CA CYS A 86 -7.93 -10.95 24.25
C CYS A 86 -8.56 -9.56 24.36
N PHE A 87 -8.35 -8.75 23.35
CA PHE A 87 -9.06 -7.49 23.12
C PHE A 87 -9.84 -7.58 21.82
N TYR A 88 -11.13 -7.24 21.88
CA TYR A 88 -12.05 -7.21 20.76
C TYR A 88 -12.18 -5.76 20.30
N ALA A 89 -11.65 -5.46 19.11
CA ALA A 89 -11.79 -4.14 18.50
C ALA A 89 -13.15 -3.97 17.85
N PRO A 90 -13.80 -2.79 17.96
CA PRO A 90 -15.14 -2.54 17.37
C PRO A 90 -15.01 -2.35 15.84
N VAL A 91 -14.98 -3.45 15.12
CA VAL A 91 -14.73 -3.50 13.65
C VAL A 91 -15.75 -4.30 12.87
N LEU A 92 -16.78 -4.84 13.55
CA LEU A 92 -17.81 -5.63 12.91
C LEU A 92 -19.11 -4.86 12.77
N HIS A 93 -19.79 -5.04 11.63
CA HIS A 93 -21.04 -4.40 11.30
C HIS A 93 -22.11 -5.47 11.06
N LEU A 94 -23.15 -5.49 11.90
CA LEU A 94 -24.27 -6.40 11.79
C LEU A 94 -25.44 -5.71 11.09
N GLY A 95 -25.83 -6.23 9.93
CA GLY A 95 -27.06 -5.85 9.25
C GLY A 95 -28.16 -6.87 9.48
N PHE A 96 -29.39 -6.44 9.68
CA PHE A 96 -30.51 -7.37 9.84
C PHE A 96 -31.79 -6.92 9.14
N GLY A 97 -32.62 -7.88 8.85
CA GLY A 97 -33.98 -7.72 8.37
C GLY A 97 -34.92 -8.69 9.10
N CYS A 98 -36.21 -8.34 9.25
CA CYS A 98 -37.19 -9.20 9.90
C CYS A 98 -38.55 -9.08 9.23
N ARG A 99 -39.43 -10.03 9.50
CA ARG A 99 -40.86 -9.93 9.17
C ARG A 99 -41.49 -8.77 9.96
N ARG A 100 -42.54 -8.16 9.41
CA ARG A 100 -43.28 -7.09 10.07
C ARG A 100 -43.85 -7.58 11.42
N GLN A 101 -43.68 -6.75 12.48
CA GLN A 101 -44.08 -7.04 13.86
C GLN A 101 -43.44 -8.33 14.39
N CYS A 102 -42.19 -8.58 14.06
CA CYS A 102 -41.42 -9.72 14.53
C CYS A 102 -41.21 -9.62 16.05
N CYS A 103 -41.65 -10.65 16.81
CA CYS A 103 -41.32 -10.73 18.23
C CYS A 103 -39.81 -10.85 18.43
N PRO A 104 -39.20 -9.98 19.25
CA PRO A 104 -37.73 -9.91 19.37
C PRO A 104 -37.15 -10.97 20.30
N ASP A 105 -37.98 -11.68 21.07
CA ASP A 105 -37.57 -12.56 22.16
C ASP A 105 -36.56 -13.61 21.68
N GLY A 106 -35.39 -13.61 22.27
CA GLY A 106 -34.28 -14.53 21.98
C GLY A 106 -33.55 -14.30 20.67
N ILE A 107 -34.02 -13.40 19.77
CA ILE A 107 -33.40 -13.22 18.44
C ILE A 107 -31.98 -12.66 18.55
N VAL A 108 -31.76 -11.64 19.38
CA VAL A 108 -30.44 -11.04 19.56
C VAL A 108 -29.47 -12.07 20.15
N GLY A 109 -29.89 -12.83 21.16
CA GLY A 109 -29.12 -13.92 21.73
C GLY A 109 -28.74 -14.99 20.69
N TYR A 110 -29.70 -15.36 19.84
CA TYR A 110 -29.45 -16.28 18.73
C TYR A 110 -28.44 -15.74 17.74
N MET A 111 -28.52 -14.47 17.35
CA MET A 111 -27.55 -13.85 16.44
C MET A 111 -26.12 -13.86 17.03
N TYR A 112 -25.99 -13.50 18.30
CA TYR A 112 -24.70 -13.51 19.00
C TYR A 112 -24.13 -14.92 19.15
N GLN A 113 -24.97 -15.90 19.50
CA GLN A 113 -24.54 -17.30 19.57
C GLN A 113 -24.10 -17.81 18.18
N SER A 114 -24.85 -17.48 17.14
CA SER A 114 -24.48 -17.84 15.76
C SER A 114 -23.18 -17.19 15.30
N MET A 115 -22.86 -16.00 15.79
CA MET A 115 -21.53 -15.39 15.54
C MET A 115 -20.44 -16.20 16.24
N LEU A 116 -20.62 -16.54 17.51
CA LEU A 116 -19.66 -17.37 18.28
C LEU A 116 -19.42 -18.73 17.63
N ASP A 117 -20.50 -19.41 17.21
CA ASP A 117 -20.43 -20.71 16.51
C ASP A 117 -19.64 -20.64 15.20
N LYS A 118 -19.54 -19.45 14.60
CA LYS A 118 -18.75 -19.16 13.39
C LYS A 118 -17.37 -18.56 13.70
N GLY A 119 -16.95 -18.60 14.95
CA GLY A 119 -15.66 -18.10 15.38
C GLY A 119 -15.54 -16.57 15.39
N ILE A 120 -16.64 -15.85 15.55
CA ILE A 120 -16.70 -14.38 15.56
C ILE A 120 -17.27 -13.91 16.89
N HIS A 121 -16.57 -13.00 17.56
CA HIS A 121 -16.97 -12.56 18.90
C HIS A 121 -17.86 -11.31 18.86
N PRO A 122 -19.06 -11.33 19.50
CA PRO A 122 -19.98 -10.18 19.49
C PRO A 122 -19.43 -8.91 20.14
N LEU A 123 -18.45 -8.99 21.04
CA LEU A 123 -17.78 -7.82 21.60
C LEU A 123 -17.00 -7.00 20.56
N ALA A 124 -16.77 -7.55 19.38
CA ALA A 124 -16.14 -6.83 18.27
C ALA A 124 -17.15 -6.06 17.41
N LEU A 125 -18.43 -6.05 17.75
CA LEU A 125 -19.44 -5.27 17.05
C LEU A 125 -19.19 -3.77 17.25
N ALA A 126 -19.12 -3.04 16.15
CA ALA A 126 -19.07 -1.59 16.08
C ALA A 126 -20.47 -1.00 15.87
N SER A 127 -21.26 -1.62 14.98
CA SER A 127 -22.58 -1.11 14.65
C SER A 127 -23.61 -2.20 14.34
N ILE A 128 -24.88 -1.81 14.48
CA ILE A 128 -26.03 -2.52 13.96
C ILE A 128 -26.74 -1.65 12.92
N SER A 129 -27.33 -2.28 11.92
CA SER A 129 -28.00 -1.55 10.85
C SER A 129 -29.21 -2.28 10.27
N SER A 130 -30.17 -1.51 9.78
CA SER A 130 -31.32 -2.01 9.06
C SER A 130 -31.85 -0.95 8.08
N ILE A 131 -32.88 -1.32 7.30
CA ILE A 131 -33.56 -0.42 6.39
C ILE A 131 -34.64 0.41 7.12
N GLU A 132 -34.91 1.63 6.63
CA GLU A 132 -35.89 2.57 7.23
C GLU A 132 -37.28 1.95 7.47
N LEU A 133 -37.71 0.99 6.64
CA LEU A 133 -38.96 0.24 6.83
C LEU A 133 -39.00 -0.59 8.14
N LYS A 134 -37.84 -0.71 8.82
CA LYS A 134 -37.66 -1.52 10.04
C LYS A 134 -37.35 -0.70 11.30
N LYS A 135 -37.34 0.62 11.21
CA LYS A 135 -37.00 1.52 12.34
C LYS A 135 -37.92 1.40 13.52
N ASP A 136 -39.21 1.08 13.29
CA ASP A 136 -40.24 1.00 14.31
C ASP A 136 -40.56 -0.48 14.70
N GLU A 137 -39.79 -1.44 14.20
CA GLU A 137 -40.01 -2.88 14.51
C GLU A 137 -39.53 -3.22 15.92
N PRO A 138 -40.22 -4.14 16.62
CA PRO A 138 -39.85 -4.56 17.98
C PRO A 138 -38.37 -5.02 18.08
N LEU A 139 -37.84 -5.69 17.06
CA LEU A 139 -36.49 -6.17 17.05
C LEU A 139 -35.46 -5.02 17.03
N TRP A 140 -35.74 -3.92 16.31
CA TRP A 140 -34.92 -2.72 16.37
C TRP A 140 -34.89 -2.11 17.77
N GLN A 141 -36.09 -2.02 18.41
CA GLN A 141 -36.21 -1.51 19.77
C GLN A 141 -35.47 -2.38 20.80
N GLU A 142 -35.45 -3.69 20.59
CA GLU A 142 -34.72 -4.61 21.47
C GLU A 142 -33.20 -4.39 21.41
N PHE A 143 -32.63 -4.19 20.23
CA PHE A 143 -31.23 -3.80 20.10
C PHE A 143 -30.93 -2.48 20.82
N MET A 144 -31.80 -1.48 20.70
CA MET A 144 -31.61 -0.18 21.35
C MET A 144 -31.67 -0.26 22.88
N LYS A 145 -32.43 -1.19 23.45
CA LYS A 145 -32.53 -1.38 24.92
C LYS A 145 -31.29 -1.98 25.54
N GLN A 146 -30.48 -2.72 24.78
CA GLN A 146 -29.29 -3.39 25.34
C GLN A 146 -28.19 -2.46 25.76
N GLY A 147 -28.34 -1.15 25.55
CA GLY A 147 -27.50 -0.07 26.14
C GLY A 147 -26.00 -0.13 25.83
N ASN A 148 -25.63 -0.96 24.87
CA ASN A 148 -24.26 -1.10 24.44
C ASN A 148 -23.85 0.12 23.62
N SER A 149 -22.59 0.48 23.67
CA SER A 149 -21.94 1.57 22.90
C SER A 149 -21.91 1.30 21.38
N LEU A 150 -22.87 0.49 20.87
CA LEU A 150 -22.98 0.17 19.46
C LEU A 150 -23.59 1.34 18.69
N GLU A 151 -22.93 1.73 17.61
CA GLU A 151 -23.52 2.66 16.66
C GLU A 151 -24.73 2.01 15.97
N SER A 152 -25.75 2.81 15.67
CA SER A 152 -26.96 2.31 15.03
C SER A 152 -27.27 3.10 13.76
N HIS A 153 -27.49 2.40 12.64
CA HIS A 153 -27.73 3.02 11.35
C HIS A 153 -29.02 2.53 10.71
N ILE A 154 -29.85 3.48 10.29
CA ILE A 154 -31.02 3.21 9.48
C ILE A 154 -30.78 3.80 8.09
N TYR A 155 -30.83 2.94 7.08
CA TYR A 155 -30.56 3.31 5.69
C TYR A 155 -31.84 3.43 4.88
N SER A 156 -31.90 4.36 3.95
CA SER A 156 -32.95 4.47 2.96
C SER A 156 -32.82 3.37 1.89
N VAL A 157 -33.87 3.16 1.12
CA VAL A 157 -33.84 2.25 -0.02
C VAL A 157 -32.78 2.71 -1.05
N ASP A 158 -32.66 4.00 -1.26
CA ASP A 158 -31.71 4.56 -2.24
C ASP A 158 -30.26 4.40 -1.82
N ASP A 159 -29.96 4.41 -0.50
CA ASP A 159 -28.64 4.11 0.04
C ASP A 159 -28.19 2.67 -0.21
N LEU A 160 -29.17 1.74 -0.17
CA LEU A 160 -28.88 0.29 -0.25
C LEU A 160 -29.01 -0.29 -1.66
N ARG A 161 -29.76 0.37 -2.54
CA ARG A 161 -30.00 -0.12 -3.92
C ARG A 161 -28.71 -0.34 -4.73
N PRO A 162 -27.68 0.51 -4.63
CA PRO A 162 -26.41 0.31 -5.36
C PRO A 162 -25.58 -0.88 -4.86
N ILE A 163 -25.83 -1.36 -3.62
CA ILE A 163 -25.01 -2.38 -2.98
C ILE A 163 -25.29 -3.75 -3.59
N GLN A 164 -24.27 -4.38 -4.15
CA GLN A 164 -24.34 -5.74 -4.63
C GLN A 164 -24.22 -6.71 -3.46
N VAL A 165 -25.20 -7.60 -3.34
CA VAL A 165 -25.27 -8.60 -2.24
C VAL A 165 -24.95 -10.00 -2.76
N PRO A 166 -24.24 -10.84 -1.98
CA PRO A 166 -23.91 -12.21 -2.38
C PRO A 166 -25.13 -13.09 -2.61
N ASN A 167 -26.22 -12.89 -1.83
CA ASN A 167 -27.41 -13.72 -1.85
C ASN A 167 -28.67 -12.91 -2.20
N PRO A 168 -28.83 -12.46 -3.47
CA PRO A 168 -29.97 -11.65 -3.90
C PRO A 168 -31.29 -12.41 -3.79
N SER A 169 -32.38 -11.69 -3.51
CA SER A 169 -33.75 -12.27 -3.35
C SER A 169 -34.80 -11.38 -4.00
N GLU A 170 -35.43 -11.89 -5.04
CA GLU A 170 -36.55 -11.21 -5.72
C GLU A 170 -37.75 -10.96 -4.76
N LYS A 171 -37.99 -11.86 -3.80
CA LYS A 171 -39.03 -11.66 -2.77
C LYS A 171 -38.71 -10.47 -1.87
N ALA A 172 -37.44 -10.29 -1.50
CA ALA A 172 -37.02 -9.14 -0.71
C ALA A 172 -37.15 -7.85 -1.54
N PHE A 173 -36.71 -7.88 -2.79
CA PHE A 173 -36.83 -6.74 -3.69
C PHE A 173 -38.27 -6.28 -3.90
N ALA A 174 -39.18 -7.20 -4.14
CA ALA A 174 -40.63 -6.90 -4.33
C ALA A 174 -41.24 -6.17 -3.12
N VAL A 175 -40.75 -6.43 -1.89
CA VAL A 175 -41.29 -5.85 -0.64
C VAL A 175 -40.54 -4.60 -0.20
N THR A 176 -39.22 -4.58 -0.38
CA THR A 176 -38.32 -3.54 0.22
C THR A 176 -37.61 -2.66 -0.81
N GLY A 177 -37.64 -3.01 -2.09
CA GLY A 177 -36.87 -2.34 -3.12
C GLY A 177 -35.35 -2.63 -3.09
N VAL A 178 -34.90 -3.61 -2.27
CA VAL A 178 -33.51 -4.02 -2.11
C VAL A 178 -33.41 -5.55 -2.16
N TYR A 179 -32.42 -6.08 -2.88
CA TYR A 179 -32.24 -7.53 -3.08
C TYR A 179 -31.87 -8.32 -1.81
N GLY A 180 -31.34 -7.65 -0.78
CA GLY A 180 -30.98 -8.31 0.49
C GLY A 180 -30.71 -7.30 1.60
N VAL A 181 -31.70 -7.02 2.45
CA VAL A 181 -31.61 -5.99 3.51
C VAL A 181 -30.44 -6.25 4.44
N ALA A 182 -30.31 -7.44 5.00
CA ALA A 182 -29.28 -7.76 5.99
C ALA A 182 -27.85 -7.57 5.43
N GLU A 183 -27.59 -8.16 4.26
CA GLU A 183 -26.28 -8.06 3.62
C GLU A 183 -25.97 -6.63 3.13
N ALA A 184 -26.96 -5.97 2.50
CA ALA A 184 -26.77 -4.60 2.02
C ALA A 184 -26.48 -3.62 3.17
N CYS A 185 -27.17 -3.75 4.31
CA CYS A 185 -26.93 -2.92 5.49
C CYS A 185 -25.54 -3.19 6.10
N ALA A 186 -25.15 -4.45 6.25
CA ALA A 186 -23.83 -4.80 6.77
C ALA A 186 -22.71 -4.29 5.86
N LEU A 187 -22.82 -4.47 4.53
CA LEU A 187 -21.87 -3.95 3.54
C LEU A 187 -21.80 -2.42 3.55
N LYS A 188 -22.95 -1.74 3.60
CA LYS A 188 -22.98 -0.27 3.67
C LYS A 188 -22.27 0.26 4.92
N SER A 189 -22.59 -0.31 6.09
CA SER A 189 -21.97 0.08 7.36
C SER A 189 -20.46 -0.17 7.39
N SER A 190 -19.99 -1.27 6.79
CA SER A 190 -18.58 -1.67 6.74
C SER A 190 -17.79 -1.00 5.61
N GLN A 191 -18.37 -0.05 4.88
CA GLN A 191 -17.78 0.58 3.70
C GLN A 191 -17.41 -0.45 2.62
N GLU A 192 -18.30 -1.41 2.36
CA GLU A 192 -18.09 -2.55 1.46
C GLU A 192 -16.86 -3.40 1.86
N GLY A 193 -16.73 -3.65 3.15
CA GLY A 193 -15.71 -4.50 3.73
C GLY A 193 -15.95 -5.99 3.50
N MET A 194 -15.24 -6.84 4.22
CA MET A 194 -15.29 -8.29 4.04
C MET A 194 -16.54 -8.89 4.68
N MET A 195 -17.35 -9.63 3.90
CA MET A 195 -18.46 -10.40 4.41
C MET A 195 -17.94 -11.62 5.17
N LEU A 196 -18.11 -11.64 6.49
CA LEU A 196 -17.72 -12.76 7.36
C LEU A 196 -18.83 -13.76 7.56
N ILE A 197 -20.07 -13.25 7.70
CA ILE A 197 -21.28 -14.06 7.79
C ILE A 197 -22.24 -13.58 6.71
N GLU A 198 -22.41 -14.41 5.68
CA GLU A 198 -23.44 -14.19 4.67
C GLU A 198 -24.84 -14.37 5.30
N LYS A 199 -25.85 -13.92 4.59
CA LYS A 199 -27.25 -13.95 5.04
C LYS A 199 -27.65 -15.26 5.74
N GLN A 200 -27.78 -15.18 7.03
CA GLN A 200 -28.41 -16.24 7.86
C GLN A 200 -29.90 -15.99 8.00
N LYS A 201 -30.67 -17.06 7.97
CA LYS A 201 -32.10 -17.02 8.22
C LYS A 201 -32.39 -17.69 9.55
N GLY A 202 -33.20 -17.05 10.40
CA GLY A 202 -33.59 -17.59 11.67
C GLY A 202 -35.13 -17.64 11.81
N LEU A 203 -35.59 -18.61 12.58
CA LEU A 203 -36.99 -18.81 12.95
C LEU A 203 -37.02 -19.45 14.33
N LEU A 204 -37.23 -18.66 15.37
CA LEU A 204 -37.29 -19.15 16.74
C LEU A 204 -38.72 -19.55 17.15
N VAL A 205 -39.72 -18.82 16.63
CA VAL A 205 -41.11 -19.06 16.85
C VAL A 205 -41.83 -19.00 15.51
N GLU A 206 -42.89 -19.78 15.33
CA GLU A 206 -43.67 -19.80 14.09
C GLU A 206 -44.11 -18.39 13.68
N GLY A 207 -43.80 -18.02 12.43
CA GLY A 207 -44.08 -16.68 11.89
C GLY A 207 -43.01 -15.63 12.15
N ASN A 208 -42.03 -15.85 13.02
CA ASN A 208 -40.96 -14.92 13.37
C ASN A 208 -39.72 -15.11 12.48
N HIS A 209 -39.80 -14.76 11.21
CA HIS A 209 -38.67 -14.83 10.30
C HIS A 209 -37.79 -13.59 10.43
N PHE A 210 -36.51 -13.82 10.58
CA PHE A 210 -35.50 -12.77 10.53
C PHE A 210 -34.27 -13.21 9.72
N THR A 211 -33.47 -12.26 9.32
CA THR A 211 -32.20 -12.49 8.62
C THR A 211 -31.15 -11.56 9.21
N PHE A 212 -29.91 -12.01 9.24
CA PHE A 212 -28.76 -11.15 9.58
C PHE A 212 -27.53 -11.53 8.75
N ALA A 213 -26.61 -10.59 8.68
CA ALA A 213 -25.29 -10.74 8.05
C ALA A 213 -24.27 -9.92 8.83
N VAL A 214 -23.01 -10.29 8.78
CA VAL A 214 -21.92 -9.57 9.48
C VAL A 214 -20.77 -9.33 8.52
N CYS A 215 -20.33 -8.07 8.46
CA CYS A 215 -19.15 -7.64 7.71
C CYS A 215 -18.05 -7.13 8.64
N LEU A 216 -16.82 -7.36 8.29
CA LEU A 216 -15.65 -6.68 8.85
C LEU A 216 -15.49 -5.33 8.15
N ASP A 217 -15.22 -4.26 8.90
CA ASP A 217 -14.92 -2.93 8.35
C ASP A 217 -13.78 -3.01 7.33
N ARG A 218 -13.95 -2.35 6.21
CA ARG A 218 -12.95 -2.34 5.13
C ARG A 218 -11.57 -1.88 5.59
N LYS A 219 -11.52 -0.87 6.46
CA LYS A 219 -10.26 -0.33 6.99
C LYS A 219 -9.59 -1.25 8.01
N ALA A 220 -10.38 -2.12 8.64
CA ALA A 220 -9.87 -3.09 9.62
C ALA A 220 -9.35 -4.38 8.97
N CYS A 221 -9.67 -4.63 7.70
CA CYS A 221 -9.14 -5.76 6.96
C CYS A 221 -7.61 -5.63 6.85
N ARG A 222 -6.89 -6.67 7.24
CA ARG A 222 -5.49 -6.85 6.88
C ARG A 222 -5.43 -7.56 5.53
N GLU A 223 -5.77 -6.85 4.47
CA GLU A 223 -5.52 -7.31 3.12
C GLU A 223 -4.04 -7.10 2.79
N GLY A 224 -3.45 -8.04 2.07
CA GLY A 224 -2.11 -7.88 1.54
C GLY A 224 -2.04 -6.64 0.65
N HIS A 225 -0.90 -5.97 0.65
CA HIS A 225 -0.66 -4.84 -0.22
C HIS A 225 0.77 -4.84 -0.73
N ILE A 226 0.94 -4.49 -2.00
CA ILE A 226 2.25 -4.30 -2.60
C ILE A 226 2.44 -2.83 -2.91
N GLU A 227 3.43 -2.22 -2.30
CA GLU A 227 3.83 -0.86 -2.65
C GLU A 227 5.14 -0.90 -3.44
N ILE A 228 5.09 -0.43 -4.68
CA ILE A 228 6.27 -0.28 -5.54
C ILE A 228 6.85 1.10 -5.26
N VAL A 229 8.02 1.15 -4.61
CA VAL A 229 8.62 2.40 -4.12
C VAL A 229 9.85 2.78 -4.93
N GLY A 230 9.92 4.02 -5.37
CA GLY A 230 11.13 4.61 -5.94
C GLY A 230 12.14 4.96 -4.86
N ALA A 231 13.33 4.38 -4.93
CA ALA A 231 14.43 4.60 -3.99
C ALA A 231 15.14 5.94 -4.17
N GLY A 232 14.84 6.65 -5.24
CA GLY A 232 15.62 7.82 -5.63
C GLY A 232 16.95 7.47 -6.34
N PRO A 233 17.76 8.46 -6.66
CA PRO A 233 18.93 8.30 -7.54
C PRO A 233 20.16 7.72 -6.83
N GLY A 234 20.20 7.73 -5.49
CA GLY A 234 21.38 7.23 -4.75
C GLY A 234 21.44 7.69 -3.29
N ASP A 235 21.23 8.97 -3.02
CA ASP A 235 21.17 9.50 -1.65
C ASP A 235 19.89 9.02 -0.95
N PRO A 236 19.99 8.34 0.20
CA PRO A 236 18.81 7.90 0.97
C PRO A 236 17.87 9.02 1.39
N GLU A 237 18.36 10.26 1.52
CA GLU A 237 17.51 11.41 1.87
C GLU A 237 16.62 11.86 0.69
N LEU A 238 16.88 11.37 -0.52
CA LEU A 238 16.08 11.65 -1.71
C LEU A 238 14.95 10.65 -1.93
N VAL A 239 14.72 9.73 -1.00
CA VAL A 239 13.49 8.95 -0.99
C VAL A 239 12.31 9.85 -0.62
N SER A 240 11.16 9.63 -1.23
CA SER A 240 9.96 10.38 -0.85
C SER A 240 9.55 10.06 0.61
N VAL A 241 8.95 11.03 1.30
CA VAL A 241 8.42 10.82 2.67
C VAL A 241 7.46 9.64 2.71
N ARG A 242 6.59 9.49 1.70
CA ARG A 242 5.69 8.34 1.57
C ARG A 242 6.47 7.02 1.43
N GLY A 243 7.48 6.98 0.58
CA GLY A 243 8.32 5.80 0.40
C GLY A 243 9.02 5.38 1.70
N LYS A 244 9.55 6.34 2.45
CA LYS A 244 10.14 6.09 3.76
C LYS A 244 9.12 5.51 4.75
N HIS A 245 7.89 6.02 4.77
CA HIS A 245 6.84 5.48 5.64
C HIS A 245 6.49 4.04 5.28
N PHE A 246 6.40 3.71 4.00
CA PHE A 246 6.19 2.32 3.57
C PHE A 246 7.35 1.40 3.97
N LEU A 247 8.60 1.85 3.81
CA LEU A 247 9.77 1.08 4.26
C LEU A 247 9.73 0.79 5.76
N GLN A 248 9.27 1.75 6.57
CA GLN A 248 9.15 1.60 8.03
C GLN A 248 8.02 0.66 8.46
N GLN A 249 7.02 0.44 7.60
CA GLN A 249 5.85 -0.40 7.88
C GLN A 249 5.91 -1.77 7.20
N ALA A 250 6.81 -1.95 6.25
CA ALA A 250 6.92 -3.16 5.44
C ALA A 250 7.18 -4.42 6.28
N ASP A 251 6.55 -5.51 5.90
CA ASP A 251 6.81 -6.86 6.39
C ASP A 251 7.86 -7.57 5.50
N LEU A 252 7.83 -7.25 4.20
CA LEU A 252 8.87 -7.63 3.23
C LEU A 252 9.37 -6.38 2.50
N ILE A 253 10.69 -6.19 2.47
CA ILE A 253 11.36 -5.26 1.56
C ILE A 253 12.15 -6.08 0.53
N LEU A 254 11.69 -6.07 -0.71
CA LEU A 254 12.38 -6.69 -1.83
C LEU A 254 13.01 -5.58 -2.68
N TYR A 255 14.34 -5.44 -2.64
CA TYR A 255 15.05 -4.33 -3.30
C TYR A 255 15.89 -4.77 -4.51
N ALA A 256 16.09 -3.87 -5.46
CA ALA A 256 16.73 -4.13 -6.76
C ALA A 256 18.27 -4.20 -6.70
N GLY A 257 18.82 -4.91 -5.73
CA GLY A 257 20.25 -5.19 -5.63
C GLY A 257 21.11 -3.94 -5.43
N SER A 258 22.28 -3.94 -6.06
CA SER A 258 23.31 -2.88 -5.90
C SER A 258 22.95 -1.51 -6.49
N LEU A 259 21.83 -1.40 -7.17
CA LEU A 259 21.30 -0.15 -7.71
C LEU A 259 20.49 0.67 -6.70
N VAL A 260 20.22 0.09 -5.53
CA VAL A 260 19.48 0.73 -4.43
C VAL A 260 20.43 0.89 -3.24
N PRO A 261 20.50 2.08 -2.61
CA PRO A 261 21.28 2.29 -1.41
C PRO A 261 20.84 1.35 -0.30
N VAL A 262 21.77 0.56 0.24
CA VAL A 262 21.47 -0.40 1.32
C VAL A 262 20.95 0.32 2.58
N GLU A 263 21.33 1.57 2.80
CA GLU A 263 20.90 2.42 3.90
C GLU A 263 19.37 2.57 3.96
N LEU A 264 18.68 2.55 2.81
CA LEU A 264 17.21 2.58 2.77
C LEU A 264 16.58 1.34 3.43
N THR A 265 17.26 0.20 3.39
CA THR A 265 16.79 -1.01 4.03
C THR A 265 16.87 -0.95 5.56
N HIS A 266 17.67 -0.03 6.12
CA HIS A 266 17.76 0.20 7.56
C HIS A 266 16.50 0.86 8.15
N TYR A 267 15.61 1.40 7.31
CA TYR A 267 14.30 1.87 7.77
C TYR A 267 13.34 0.72 8.11
N ALA A 268 13.67 -0.52 7.77
CA ALA A 268 12.83 -1.68 8.03
C ALA A 268 12.49 -1.80 9.53
N LYS A 269 11.22 -2.10 9.83
CA LYS A 269 10.81 -2.40 11.20
C LYS A 269 11.45 -3.70 11.70
N GLN A 270 11.50 -3.87 13.00
CA GLN A 270 11.97 -5.12 13.61
C GLN A 270 11.08 -6.30 13.18
N GLY A 271 11.69 -7.38 12.72
CA GLY A 271 11.00 -8.57 12.23
C GLY A 271 10.64 -8.53 10.73
N ALA A 272 10.86 -7.39 10.05
CA ALA A 272 10.69 -7.34 8.60
C ALA A 272 11.73 -8.21 7.88
N VAL A 273 11.31 -8.87 6.81
CA VAL A 273 12.20 -9.61 5.93
C VAL A 273 12.75 -8.66 4.86
N VAL A 274 14.08 -8.60 4.75
CA VAL A 274 14.76 -7.78 3.73
C VAL A 274 15.51 -8.70 2.79
N ARG A 275 15.23 -8.62 1.48
CA ARG A 275 15.84 -9.46 0.43
C ARG A 275 16.27 -8.64 -0.78
N SER A 276 17.44 -8.97 -1.30
CA SER A 276 17.88 -8.49 -2.60
C SER A 276 17.30 -9.37 -3.71
N SER A 277 16.79 -8.75 -4.76
CA SER A 277 16.29 -9.46 -5.94
C SER A 277 17.38 -9.67 -7.02
N ALA A 278 18.64 -9.31 -6.77
CA ALA A 278 19.71 -9.34 -7.78
C ALA A 278 19.98 -10.74 -8.39
N SER A 279 19.75 -11.80 -7.64
CA SER A 279 19.93 -13.19 -8.09
C SER A 279 18.63 -13.93 -8.36
N MET A 280 17.47 -13.26 -8.26
CA MET A 280 16.15 -13.87 -8.42
C MET A 280 15.61 -13.73 -9.84
N THR A 281 14.98 -14.76 -10.34
CA THR A 281 14.14 -14.67 -11.55
C THR A 281 12.88 -13.86 -11.26
N LEU A 282 12.13 -13.50 -12.29
CA LEU A 282 10.87 -12.77 -12.12
C LEU A 282 9.84 -13.60 -11.36
N GLU A 283 9.77 -14.90 -11.65
CA GLU A 283 8.86 -15.85 -11.00
C GLU A 283 9.20 -16.03 -9.53
N GLU A 284 10.48 -16.10 -9.16
CA GLU A 284 10.92 -16.21 -7.77
C GLU A 284 10.58 -14.92 -6.99
N GLN A 285 10.78 -13.74 -7.60
CA GLN A 285 10.40 -12.47 -7.00
C GLN A 285 8.89 -12.40 -6.77
N PHE A 286 8.09 -12.80 -7.76
CA PHE A 286 6.64 -12.82 -7.66
C PHE A 286 6.16 -13.81 -6.59
N ALA A 287 6.70 -15.04 -6.57
CA ALA A 287 6.34 -16.05 -5.58
C ALA A 287 6.59 -15.55 -4.14
N LEU A 288 7.74 -14.91 -3.90
CA LEU A 288 8.07 -14.33 -2.60
C LEU A 288 7.12 -13.19 -2.22
N MET A 289 6.83 -12.27 -3.13
CA MET A 289 5.89 -11.18 -2.86
C MET A 289 4.49 -11.70 -2.60
N LYS A 290 4.04 -12.71 -3.37
CA LYS A 290 2.72 -13.33 -3.22
C LYS A 290 2.58 -14.07 -1.89
N GLU A 291 3.61 -14.76 -1.42
CA GLU A 291 3.61 -15.43 -0.10
C GLU A 291 3.27 -14.44 1.03
N PHE A 292 3.90 -13.25 1.04
CA PHE A 292 3.63 -12.22 2.04
C PHE A 292 2.27 -11.57 1.83
N TYR A 293 1.90 -11.31 0.58
CA TYR A 293 0.60 -10.74 0.24
C TYR A 293 -0.57 -11.62 0.70
N ASP A 294 -0.52 -12.93 0.44
CA ASP A 294 -1.58 -13.88 0.81
C ASP A 294 -1.77 -13.99 2.34
N ARG A 295 -0.74 -13.62 3.10
CA ARG A 295 -0.77 -13.51 4.57
C ARG A 295 -1.30 -12.17 5.07
N GLY A 296 -1.83 -11.32 4.20
CA GLY A 296 -2.33 -10.00 4.55
C GLY A 296 -1.25 -9.00 4.97
N LEU A 297 -0.01 -9.19 4.50
CA LEU A 297 1.15 -8.41 4.89
C LEU A 297 1.49 -7.33 3.86
N LEU A 298 2.24 -6.32 4.30
CA LEU A 298 2.72 -5.23 3.45
C LEU A 298 4.06 -5.60 2.81
N VAL A 299 4.06 -5.63 1.49
CA VAL A 299 5.26 -5.84 0.66
C VAL A 299 5.69 -4.50 0.08
N VAL A 300 6.95 -4.13 0.29
CA VAL A 300 7.59 -3.03 -0.43
C VAL A 300 8.53 -3.57 -1.49
N ARG A 301 8.22 -3.27 -2.75
CA ARG A 301 9.12 -3.52 -3.88
C ARG A 301 9.91 -2.25 -4.17
N LEU A 302 11.18 -2.22 -3.74
CA LEU A 302 12.04 -1.02 -3.81
C LEU A 302 12.88 -1.01 -5.08
N HIS A 303 12.63 -0.05 -5.96
CA HIS A 303 13.31 0.15 -7.24
C HIS A 303 14.22 1.36 -7.21
N THR A 304 15.30 1.32 -7.99
CA THR A 304 16.18 2.49 -8.18
C THR A 304 15.45 3.62 -8.91
N GLY A 305 15.79 4.86 -8.60
CA GLY A 305 15.22 6.04 -9.24
C GLY A 305 13.70 6.13 -9.06
N ASP A 306 13.01 6.27 -10.19
CA ASP A 306 11.56 6.15 -10.31
C ASP A 306 11.18 4.81 -10.96
N PRO A 307 10.27 4.03 -10.40
CA PRO A 307 9.89 2.71 -10.93
C PRO A 307 9.33 2.74 -12.35
N CYS A 308 8.67 3.83 -12.73
CA CYS A 308 8.04 3.98 -14.03
C CYS A 308 9.02 4.37 -15.16
N ILE A 309 10.29 4.67 -14.82
CA ILE A 309 11.31 5.06 -15.80
C ILE A 309 12.39 3.97 -15.83
N TYR A 310 12.32 3.06 -16.80
CA TYR A 310 13.22 1.92 -16.98
C TYR A 310 13.31 0.97 -15.76
N GLY A 311 12.27 0.95 -14.92
CA GLY A 311 12.22 0.12 -13.71
C GLY A 311 11.86 -1.35 -13.94
N ALA A 312 11.49 -1.76 -15.17
CA ALA A 312 11.07 -3.14 -15.51
C ALA A 312 9.95 -3.66 -14.57
N ILE A 313 8.94 -2.81 -14.28
CA ILE A 313 7.82 -3.18 -13.41
C ILE A 313 6.59 -3.66 -14.18
N GLN A 314 6.58 -3.55 -15.50
CA GLN A 314 5.41 -3.90 -16.32
C GLN A 314 5.00 -5.36 -16.16
N GLU A 315 5.96 -6.27 -16.17
CA GLU A 315 5.72 -7.69 -16.01
C GLU A 315 5.24 -8.01 -14.58
N GLN A 316 5.80 -7.32 -13.57
CA GLN A 316 5.36 -7.47 -12.18
C GLN A 316 3.91 -7.02 -12.01
N MET A 317 3.54 -5.87 -12.56
CA MET A 317 2.16 -5.38 -12.52
C MET A 317 1.20 -6.34 -13.24
N ALA A 318 1.61 -6.93 -14.36
CA ALA A 318 0.79 -7.92 -15.07
C ALA A 318 0.49 -9.15 -14.20
N PHE A 319 1.44 -9.63 -13.40
CA PHE A 319 1.20 -10.68 -12.41
C PHE A 319 0.23 -10.22 -11.31
N PHE A 320 0.42 -9.01 -10.78
CA PHE A 320 -0.49 -8.48 -9.74
C PHE A 320 -1.92 -8.36 -10.26
N ASP A 321 -2.11 -7.87 -11.47
CA ASP A 321 -3.42 -7.77 -12.13
C ASP A 321 -4.04 -9.15 -12.36
N GLN A 322 -3.25 -10.11 -12.85
CA GLN A 322 -3.70 -11.49 -13.09
C GLN A 322 -4.24 -12.14 -11.82
N TYR A 323 -3.59 -11.91 -10.67
CA TYR A 323 -3.99 -12.47 -9.38
C TYR A 323 -4.87 -11.53 -8.55
N ARG A 324 -5.31 -10.41 -9.13
CA ARG A 324 -6.16 -9.39 -8.48
C ARG A 324 -5.57 -8.89 -7.15
N MET A 325 -4.25 -8.75 -7.11
CA MET A 325 -3.55 -8.26 -5.94
C MET A 325 -3.64 -6.74 -5.85
N SER A 326 -3.83 -6.21 -4.64
CA SER A 326 -3.80 -4.77 -4.40
C SER A 326 -2.38 -4.24 -4.48
N TYR A 327 -2.11 -3.28 -5.34
CA TYR A 327 -0.81 -2.62 -5.42
C TYR A 327 -0.93 -1.13 -5.76
N HIS A 328 0.11 -0.38 -5.44
CA HIS A 328 0.25 1.03 -5.77
C HIS A 328 1.71 1.38 -6.05
N ILE A 329 1.95 2.49 -6.73
CA ILE A 329 3.29 2.98 -7.04
C ILE A 329 3.52 4.30 -6.32
N THR A 330 4.53 4.34 -5.46
CA THR A 330 5.06 5.59 -4.90
C THR A 330 6.21 6.08 -5.77
N PRO A 331 6.05 7.23 -6.46
CA PRO A 331 7.09 7.79 -7.33
C PRO A 331 8.40 8.05 -6.59
N GLY A 332 9.49 7.98 -7.33
CA GLY A 332 10.82 8.36 -6.87
C GLY A 332 11.45 9.46 -7.72
N ILE A 333 12.58 9.99 -7.26
CA ILE A 333 13.39 10.94 -8.03
C ILE A 333 14.25 10.15 -9.02
N SER A 334 14.03 10.35 -10.31
CA SER A 334 14.83 9.71 -11.34
C SER A 334 16.19 10.40 -11.55
N SER A 335 17.15 9.66 -12.09
CA SER A 335 18.51 10.17 -12.30
C SER A 335 18.60 11.39 -13.22
N PHE A 336 17.63 11.60 -14.15
CA PHE A 336 17.65 12.82 -14.98
C PHE A 336 17.40 14.09 -14.15
N GLN A 337 16.54 14.03 -13.14
CA GLN A 337 16.29 15.15 -12.23
C GLN A 337 17.51 15.41 -11.34
N ALA A 338 18.16 14.35 -10.85
CA ALA A 338 19.41 14.45 -10.11
C ALA A 338 20.53 15.03 -10.98
N ALA A 339 20.61 14.64 -12.26
CA ALA A 339 21.56 15.22 -13.20
C ALA A 339 21.33 16.73 -13.40
N ALA A 340 20.07 17.15 -13.59
CA ALA A 340 19.76 18.57 -13.74
C ALA A 340 20.20 19.37 -12.50
N ALA A 341 19.95 18.85 -11.30
CA ALA A 341 20.36 19.47 -10.04
C ALA A 341 21.90 19.51 -9.90
N ALA A 342 22.60 18.41 -10.14
CA ALA A 342 24.04 18.30 -10.04
C ALA A 342 24.77 19.16 -11.08
N LEU A 343 24.21 19.25 -12.29
CA LEU A 343 24.69 20.14 -13.34
C LEU A 343 24.33 21.62 -13.10
N ARG A 344 23.46 21.90 -12.10
CA ARG A 344 22.88 23.23 -11.83
C ARG A 344 22.24 23.79 -13.09
N SER A 345 21.48 22.97 -13.81
CA SER A 345 20.93 23.29 -15.13
C SER A 345 19.44 23.05 -15.14
N GLN A 346 18.69 24.00 -15.67
CA GLN A 346 17.30 23.78 -16.02
C GLN A 346 17.27 23.20 -17.43
N PHE A 347 16.79 21.97 -17.60
CA PHE A 347 16.79 21.27 -18.89
C PHE A 347 15.76 21.80 -19.90
N THR A 348 14.95 22.74 -19.47
CA THR A 348 14.01 23.50 -20.32
C THR A 348 14.35 24.99 -20.25
N ILE A 349 14.79 25.59 -21.33
CA ILE A 349 15.16 27.00 -21.39
C ILE A 349 14.27 27.71 -22.40
N PRO A 350 13.53 28.77 -22.01
CA PRO A 350 12.66 29.51 -22.91
C PRO A 350 13.41 29.97 -24.15
N GLU A 351 12.76 29.84 -25.30
CA GLU A 351 13.27 30.24 -26.64
C GLU A 351 14.51 29.45 -27.13
N LYS A 352 15.03 28.49 -26.33
CA LYS A 352 16.17 27.64 -26.68
C LYS A 352 15.77 26.17 -26.81
N VAL A 353 15.37 25.56 -25.71
CA VAL A 353 14.95 24.15 -25.67
C VAL A 353 13.82 23.98 -24.66
N GLN A 354 12.71 23.40 -25.08
CA GLN A 354 11.53 23.22 -24.24
C GLN A 354 11.17 21.74 -24.02
N THR A 355 11.92 20.83 -24.64
CA THR A 355 11.65 19.40 -24.60
C THR A 355 12.79 18.65 -23.95
N ILE A 356 12.46 17.70 -23.09
CA ILE A 356 13.39 16.74 -22.51
C ILE A 356 13.02 15.36 -23.05
N ILE A 357 13.96 14.68 -23.68
CA ILE A 357 13.80 13.33 -24.16
C ILE A 357 14.50 12.38 -23.21
N LEU A 358 13.74 11.47 -22.60
CA LEU A 358 14.23 10.36 -21.81
C LEU A 358 14.26 9.12 -22.70
N THR A 359 15.46 8.61 -22.98
CA THR A 359 15.63 7.51 -23.93
C THR A 359 16.82 6.63 -23.55
N ARG A 360 17.08 5.62 -24.36
CA ARG A 360 18.29 4.79 -24.31
C ARG A 360 18.81 4.53 -25.73
N GLY A 361 20.04 4.12 -25.87
CA GLY A 361 20.56 3.59 -27.13
C GLY A 361 20.09 2.14 -27.36
N GLU A 362 20.19 1.71 -28.62
CA GLU A 362 19.93 0.32 -29.00
C GLU A 362 21.08 -0.58 -28.55
N GLY A 363 20.86 -1.32 -27.47
CA GLY A 363 21.80 -2.28 -26.93
C GLY A 363 21.37 -3.73 -27.23
N ARG A 364 21.35 -4.57 -26.19
CA ARG A 364 20.86 -5.98 -26.33
C ARG A 364 19.36 -6.06 -26.63
N THR A 365 18.60 -5.08 -26.22
CA THR A 365 17.17 -4.99 -26.48
C THR A 365 16.97 -3.99 -27.62
N PRO A 366 16.23 -4.35 -28.69
CA PRO A 366 16.00 -3.47 -29.83
C PRO A 366 15.21 -2.21 -29.41
N MET A 367 15.38 -1.16 -30.20
CA MET A 367 14.58 0.06 -30.11
C MET A 367 13.56 0.10 -31.26
N PRO A 368 12.37 0.66 -31.04
CA PRO A 368 11.46 0.96 -32.13
C PRO A 368 12.15 1.85 -33.17
N GLU A 369 11.90 1.59 -34.45
CA GLU A 369 12.54 2.31 -35.56
C GLU A 369 12.42 3.84 -35.43
N LYS A 370 11.23 4.31 -35.02
CA LYS A 370 10.93 5.74 -34.86
C LYS A 370 11.57 6.37 -33.61
N GLU A 371 12.10 5.56 -32.70
CA GLU A 371 12.68 5.99 -31.43
C GLU A 371 14.20 5.77 -31.38
N GLN A 372 14.81 5.43 -32.50
CA GLN A 372 16.26 5.34 -32.58
C GLN A 372 16.91 6.71 -32.37
N LEU A 373 18.11 6.76 -31.77
CA LEU A 373 18.73 8.02 -31.35
C LEU A 373 18.89 9.03 -32.50
N HIS A 374 19.27 8.59 -33.69
CA HIS A 374 19.42 9.48 -34.86
C HIS A 374 18.08 10.14 -35.26
N GLN A 375 16.93 9.47 -35.05
CA GLN A 375 15.61 10.05 -35.29
C GLN A 375 15.25 11.08 -34.21
N LEU A 376 15.42 10.71 -32.93
CA LEU A 376 15.14 11.61 -31.82
C LEU A 376 16.07 12.83 -31.80
N ALA A 377 17.30 12.68 -32.26
CA ALA A 377 18.30 13.73 -32.32
C ALA A 377 17.91 14.91 -33.23
N GLN A 378 17.03 14.68 -34.23
CA GLN A 378 16.58 15.73 -35.17
C GLN A 378 15.96 16.95 -34.47
N SER A 379 15.38 16.76 -33.29
CA SER A 379 14.79 17.84 -32.51
C SER A 379 15.84 18.73 -31.78
N GLN A 380 17.09 18.29 -31.67
CA GLN A 380 18.14 18.91 -30.87
C GLN A 380 17.70 19.29 -29.43
N SER A 381 16.77 18.55 -28.88
CA SER A 381 16.23 18.72 -27.53
C SER A 381 17.26 18.36 -26.47
N THR A 382 16.99 18.66 -25.20
CA THR A 382 17.78 18.07 -24.12
C THR A 382 17.52 16.58 -24.04
N MET A 383 18.55 15.75 -24.23
CA MET A 383 18.44 14.29 -24.14
C MET A 383 19.11 13.76 -22.88
N CYS A 384 18.40 12.87 -22.18
CA CYS A 384 18.91 12.09 -21.06
C CYS A 384 18.89 10.61 -21.48
N ILE A 385 20.07 10.04 -21.71
CA ILE A 385 20.24 8.72 -22.33
C ILE A 385 20.67 7.72 -21.25
N TYR A 386 19.76 6.80 -20.92
CA TYR A 386 19.91 5.76 -19.92
C TYR A 386 20.60 4.52 -20.48
N LEU A 387 21.18 3.68 -19.63
CA LEU A 387 21.66 2.33 -19.95
C LEU A 387 22.60 2.22 -21.15
N SER A 388 23.29 3.30 -21.54
CA SER A 388 23.97 3.39 -22.83
C SER A 388 25.48 3.67 -22.74
N ALA A 389 26.06 3.73 -21.55
CA ALA A 389 27.51 3.95 -21.39
C ALA A 389 28.36 2.83 -22.04
N GLY A 390 27.84 1.59 -22.07
CA GLY A 390 28.51 0.45 -22.71
C GLY A 390 28.59 0.51 -24.22
N ILE A 391 27.72 1.31 -24.86
CA ILE A 391 27.62 1.48 -26.32
C ILE A 391 27.82 2.94 -26.72
N VAL A 392 28.61 3.69 -25.97
CA VAL A 392 28.75 5.16 -26.12
C VAL A 392 29.25 5.58 -27.48
N GLU A 393 30.07 4.77 -28.15
CA GLU A 393 30.56 5.05 -29.51
C GLU A 393 29.42 5.12 -30.54
N GLN A 394 28.47 4.15 -30.42
CA GLN A 394 27.28 4.11 -31.23
C GLN A 394 26.37 5.31 -30.92
N VAL A 395 26.18 5.59 -29.63
CA VAL A 395 25.41 6.77 -29.17
C VAL A 395 25.97 8.06 -29.75
N GLN A 396 27.29 8.30 -29.61
CA GLN A 396 27.94 9.48 -30.15
C GLN A 396 27.74 9.59 -31.65
N LYS A 397 27.94 8.49 -32.39
CA LYS A 397 27.79 8.45 -33.85
C LYS A 397 26.39 8.88 -34.27
N GLU A 398 25.36 8.27 -33.69
CA GLU A 398 23.97 8.58 -34.04
C GLU A 398 23.58 10.02 -33.68
N LEU A 399 24.05 10.55 -32.55
CA LEU A 399 23.77 11.93 -32.16
C LEU A 399 24.42 12.95 -33.08
N LEU A 400 25.63 12.68 -33.55
CA LEU A 400 26.35 13.55 -34.47
C LEU A 400 25.70 13.68 -35.89
N GLU A 401 24.71 12.83 -36.19
CA GLU A 401 23.94 12.99 -37.43
C GLU A 401 23.02 14.24 -37.41
N ALA A 402 22.70 14.77 -36.21
CA ALA A 402 21.79 15.91 -36.09
C ALA A 402 22.34 17.03 -35.14
N TYR A 403 22.99 16.65 -34.03
CA TYR A 403 23.59 17.67 -33.16
C TYR A 403 24.92 18.15 -33.67
N PRO A 404 25.24 19.45 -33.52
CA PRO A 404 26.57 19.97 -33.76
C PRO A 404 27.62 19.26 -32.89
N PRO A 405 28.85 19.03 -33.41
CA PRO A 405 29.94 18.39 -32.65
C PRO A 405 30.29 19.08 -31.34
N GLU A 406 30.07 20.40 -31.27
CA GLU A 406 30.34 21.25 -30.11
C GLU A 406 29.23 21.26 -29.08
N THR A 407 28.10 20.57 -29.34
CA THR A 407 26.97 20.48 -28.41
C THR A 407 27.44 20.03 -27.02
N PRO A 408 27.08 20.75 -25.95
CA PRO A 408 27.47 20.38 -24.60
C PRO A 408 26.95 18.99 -24.22
N VAL A 409 27.80 18.21 -23.54
CA VAL A 409 27.45 16.90 -22.98
C VAL A 409 27.92 16.79 -21.53
N ALA A 410 27.27 15.92 -20.78
CA ALA A 410 27.72 15.50 -19.47
C ALA A 410 27.53 13.99 -19.29
N ALA A 411 28.57 13.31 -18.84
CA ALA A 411 28.54 11.94 -18.39
C ALA A 411 28.45 11.94 -16.85
N CYS A 412 27.29 11.56 -16.32
CA CYS A 412 26.99 11.65 -14.89
C CYS A 412 26.99 10.24 -14.30
N TYR A 413 28.03 9.92 -13.55
CA TYR A 413 28.24 8.61 -12.94
C TYR A 413 27.79 8.61 -11.47
N LYS A 414 26.99 7.62 -11.07
CA LYS A 414 26.54 7.41 -9.69
C LYS A 414 26.00 8.70 -9.04
N LEU A 415 25.10 9.39 -9.73
CA LEU A 415 24.50 10.63 -9.23
C LEU A 415 23.96 10.45 -7.80
N THR A 416 24.31 11.39 -6.93
CA THR A 416 23.97 11.48 -5.52
C THR A 416 24.56 10.38 -4.61
N TRP A 417 25.32 9.44 -5.16
CA TRP A 417 26.11 8.50 -4.37
C TRP A 417 27.40 9.14 -3.88
N LYS A 418 28.05 8.54 -2.88
CA LYS A 418 29.37 8.99 -2.38
C LYS A 418 30.45 9.01 -3.45
N GLU A 419 30.31 8.14 -4.45
CA GLU A 419 31.23 8.03 -5.59
C GLU A 419 30.77 8.83 -6.80
N GLU A 420 29.90 9.81 -6.62
CA GLU A 420 29.44 10.68 -7.72
C GLU A 420 30.61 11.30 -8.47
N ARG A 421 30.56 11.20 -9.79
CA ARG A 421 31.50 11.86 -10.71
C ARG A 421 30.78 12.40 -11.92
N ILE A 422 31.07 13.63 -12.29
CA ILE A 422 30.45 14.31 -13.42
C ILE A 422 31.56 14.85 -14.35
N TYR A 423 31.48 14.43 -15.59
CA TYR A 423 32.42 14.85 -16.63
C TYR A 423 31.64 15.61 -17.70
N ARG A 424 32.04 16.87 -17.92
CA ARG A 424 31.46 17.74 -18.95
C ARG A 424 32.39 17.79 -20.16
N GLY A 425 31.85 18.02 -21.35
CA GLY A 425 32.58 18.15 -22.57
C GLY A 425 31.70 18.50 -23.76
N GLN A 426 32.18 18.19 -24.93
CA GLN A 426 31.46 18.36 -26.20
C GLN A 426 31.08 16.99 -26.76
N LEU A 427 30.03 16.95 -27.59
CA LEU A 427 29.48 15.70 -28.13
C LEU A 427 30.57 14.90 -28.91
N LYS A 428 31.42 15.56 -29.65
CA LYS A 428 32.53 14.91 -30.38
C LYS A 428 33.48 14.12 -29.48
N ASP A 429 33.56 14.45 -28.19
CA ASP A 429 34.46 13.83 -27.21
C ASP A 429 33.73 12.85 -26.27
N LEU A 430 32.42 12.66 -26.41
CA LEU A 430 31.60 11.90 -25.46
C LEU A 430 32.10 10.47 -25.20
N ALA A 431 32.42 9.73 -26.26
CA ALA A 431 32.96 8.38 -26.16
C ALA A 431 34.33 8.35 -25.45
N LYS A 432 35.21 9.28 -25.77
CA LYS A 432 36.49 9.43 -25.10
C LYS A 432 36.32 9.71 -23.61
N ILE A 433 35.42 10.64 -23.23
CA ILE A 433 35.14 10.97 -21.83
C ILE A 433 34.69 9.71 -21.05
N VAL A 434 33.78 8.94 -21.60
CA VAL A 434 33.23 7.73 -20.95
C VAL A 434 34.33 6.66 -20.80
N ARG A 435 35.12 6.41 -21.82
CA ARG A 435 36.15 5.36 -21.82
C ARG A 435 37.35 5.70 -20.93
N GLU A 436 37.91 6.91 -21.04
CA GLU A 436 39.08 7.32 -20.25
C GLU A 436 38.75 7.35 -18.74
N ASN A 437 37.51 7.60 -18.38
CA ASN A 437 37.08 7.62 -16.98
C ASN A 437 36.46 6.31 -16.50
N ASN A 438 36.50 5.26 -17.32
CA ASN A 438 35.94 3.93 -17.01
C ASN A 438 34.51 3.99 -16.51
N LEU A 439 33.66 4.81 -17.14
CA LEU A 439 32.26 4.95 -16.75
C LEU A 439 31.45 3.75 -17.28
N THR A 440 30.73 3.08 -16.40
CA THR A 440 30.02 1.83 -16.70
C THR A 440 28.56 1.92 -16.28
N LEU A 441 28.05 0.88 -15.62
CA LEU A 441 26.70 0.86 -15.05
C LEU A 441 26.45 2.11 -14.17
N THR A 442 25.18 2.56 -14.10
CA THR A 442 24.79 3.76 -13.34
C THR A 442 25.34 5.10 -13.90
N THR A 443 25.64 5.14 -15.20
CA THR A 443 26.01 6.38 -15.90
C THR A 443 24.82 6.89 -16.72
N LEU A 444 24.41 8.13 -16.48
CA LEU A 444 23.48 8.86 -17.32
C LEU A 444 24.25 9.79 -18.26
N LEU A 445 23.97 9.71 -19.56
CA LEU A 445 24.51 10.62 -20.54
C LEU A 445 23.51 11.74 -20.80
N VAL A 446 23.91 12.99 -20.66
CA VAL A 446 23.05 14.16 -20.93
C VAL A 446 23.67 14.94 -22.09
N VAL A 447 22.82 15.32 -23.05
CA VAL A 447 23.20 16.03 -24.28
C VAL A 447 22.26 17.19 -24.50
N GLY A 448 22.80 18.34 -24.86
CA GLY A 448 22.02 19.50 -25.28
C GLY A 448 22.51 20.84 -24.74
N GLU A 449 22.05 21.90 -25.38
CA GLU A 449 22.46 23.28 -25.05
C GLU A 449 22.07 23.71 -23.62
N ALA A 450 21.06 23.07 -22.99
CA ALA A 450 20.61 23.40 -21.66
C ALA A 450 21.70 23.21 -20.60
N ILE A 451 22.71 22.33 -20.82
CA ILE A 451 23.74 21.99 -19.83
C ILE A 451 24.56 23.22 -19.40
N ASP A 452 24.93 24.07 -20.33
CA ASP A 452 25.82 25.22 -20.08
C ASP A 452 25.19 26.59 -20.34
N ASN A 453 23.88 26.64 -20.59
CA ASN A 453 23.18 27.86 -20.94
C ASN A 453 22.52 28.52 -19.71
N ARG A 454 22.88 29.80 -19.48
CA ARG A 454 22.29 30.65 -18.42
C ARG A 454 21.51 31.87 -18.96
N GLN A 455 21.39 32.01 -20.28
CA GLN A 455 20.90 33.21 -20.91
C GLN A 455 19.38 33.24 -21.19
N GLY A 456 18.68 32.11 -21.03
CA GLY A 456 17.22 32.04 -21.25
C GLY A 456 16.44 32.67 -20.10
N LEU A 457 15.70 33.74 -20.38
CA LEU A 457 14.84 34.40 -19.39
C LEU A 457 13.39 33.96 -19.59
N SER A 458 12.76 33.48 -18.54
CA SER A 458 11.33 33.22 -18.54
C SER A 458 10.55 34.53 -18.64
N ARG A 459 9.65 34.63 -19.61
CA ARG A 459 8.71 35.77 -19.71
C ARG A 459 7.83 35.91 -18.47
N LEU A 460 7.69 34.86 -17.68
CA LEU A 460 6.95 34.85 -16.41
C LEU A 460 7.41 35.94 -15.43
N TYR A 461 8.69 36.31 -15.46
CA TYR A 461 9.28 37.33 -14.62
C TYR A 461 9.36 38.72 -15.28
N SER A 462 8.91 38.86 -16.54
CA SER A 462 8.89 40.15 -17.19
C SER A 462 7.84 41.07 -16.56
N HIS A 463 8.11 42.37 -16.50
CA HIS A 463 7.16 43.37 -16.00
C HIS A 463 5.85 43.44 -16.83
N GLN A 464 5.86 42.91 -18.04
CA GLN A 464 4.69 42.92 -18.92
C GLN A 464 3.84 41.63 -18.81
N PHE A 465 4.28 40.61 -18.06
CA PHE A 465 3.58 39.36 -17.91
C PHE A 465 2.53 39.45 -16.80
N LYS A 466 1.26 39.40 -17.19
CA LYS A 466 0.11 39.41 -16.29
C LYS A 466 -0.39 37.98 -16.08
N HIS A 467 -0.68 37.60 -14.85
CA HIS A 467 -1.32 36.33 -14.49
C HIS A 467 -2.27 36.52 -13.29
N LEU A 468 -3.02 35.48 -12.94
CA LEU A 468 -4.07 35.51 -11.89
C LEU A 468 -3.66 36.18 -10.56
N PHE A 469 -2.39 36.19 -10.22
CA PHE A 469 -1.86 36.75 -8.94
C PHE A 469 -0.92 37.93 -9.15
N ARG A 470 -0.79 38.46 -10.38
CA ARG A 470 0.05 39.61 -10.69
C ARG A 470 -0.64 40.49 -11.75
N SER A 471 -1.18 41.61 -11.30
CA SER A 471 -1.82 42.64 -12.13
C SER A 471 -0.85 43.42 -13.00
#